data_20237f75cea3c4557f83c4560ad6e959
#
_entry.id   20237f75cea3c4557f83c4560ad6e959
#
_cell.length_a   1.000
_cell.length_b   1.000
_cell.length_c   1.000
_cell.angle_alpha   90.00
_cell.angle_beta   90.00
_cell.angle_gamma   90.00
#
_symmetry.space_group_name_H-M   'P 1'
#
loop_
_entity.id
_entity.type
_entity.pdbx_description
1 polymer ?
#
loop_
_entity_poly.entity_id
_entity_poly.type
_entity_poly.pdbx_seq_one_letter_code
_entity_poly.pdbx_strand_id
1 'polypeptide(L)'
;MIFLSSVKQKVYDWKDRLRDRHMLTLVVGLIVIIVALGLYIYKKQMEYRQASENQYNMAFYELVDYVQNVETYLAKSLISSTPEHGAETLTNVWREANLAQVYLSRLPIDSVELENTSKFLNQVSDYSYSLSRKNIYNEKLTTEDLDNLKQLHDHSINLENTLNQLSNELNGGRISRGE
;
A
#
# COMPACT_ATOMS: atom_id res chain seq x y z
N MET A 1 8.29 75.70 -37.95
CA MET A 1 8.75 74.31 -38.13
C MET A 1 9.06 73.58 -36.81
N ILE A 2 9.09 74.18 -35.67
CA ILE A 2 9.47 73.63 -34.34
C ILE A 2 8.24 72.94 -33.66
N PHE A 3 7.00 73.32 -33.92
CA PHE A 3 5.81 72.82 -33.26
C PHE A 3 5.43 71.43 -33.69
N LEU A 4 5.70 71.00 -34.95
CA LEU A 4 5.39 69.71 -35.48
C LEU A 4 6.32 68.57 -34.98
N SER A 5 7.58 68.92 -34.59
CA SER A 5 8.54 67.99 -34.05
C SER A 5 8.19 67.58 -32.61
N SER A 6 7.72 68.56 -31.82
CA SER A 6 7.36 68.38 -30.42
C SER A 6 6.10 67.47 -30.29
N VAL A 7 5.13 67.59 -31.19
CA VAL A 7 3.93 66.75 -31.19
C VAL A 7 4.24 65.30 -31.60
N LYS A 8 5.11 65.11 -32.59
CA LYS A 8 5.55 63.76 -33.00
C LYS A 8 6.31 63.08 -31.87
N GLN A 9 7.18 63.78 -31.16
CA GLN A 9 7.94 63.21 -30.06
C GLN A 9 7.05 62.79 -28.88
N LYS A 10 6.05 63.57 -28.51
CA LYS A 10 5.05 63.21 -27.49
C LYS A 10 4.20 62.01 -27.88
N VAL A 11 3.86 61.84 -29.14
CA VAL A 11 3.10 60.67 -29.64
C VAL A 11 3.93 59.40 -29.61
N TYR A 12 5.23 59.47 -29.93
CA TYR A 12 6.17 58.32 -29.82
C TYR A 12 6.37 57.91 -28.40
N ASP A 13 6.62 58.86 -27.47
CA ASP A 13 6.75 58.60 -26.03
C ASP A 13 5.49 57.99 -25.39
N TRP A 14 4.32 58.40 -25.88
CA TRP A 14 3.04 57.85 -25.39
C TRP A 14 2.80 56.40 -25.90
N LYS A 15 3.21 56.14 -27.14
CA LYS A 15 3.09 54.81 -27.76
C LYS A 15 4.06 53.80 -27.15
N ASP A 16 5.28 54.24 -26.79
CA ASP A 16 6.26 53.41 -26.10
C ASP A 16 5.82 53.13 -24.65
N ARG A 17 5.29 54.11 -23.93
CA ARG A 17 4.72 53.92 -22.58
C ARG A 17 3.53 52.95 -22.56
N LEU A 18 2.68 53.00 -23.58
CA LEU A 18 1.58 52.06 -23.68
C LEU A 18 2.09 50.64 -24.00
N ARG A 19 3.08 50.52 -24.87
CA ARG A 19 3.72 49.24 -25.20
C ARG A 19 4.38 48.62 -23.99
N ASP A 20 5.11 49.41 -23.18
CA ASP A 20 5.77 48.94 -21.96
C ASP A 20 4.76 48.52 -20.88
N ARG A 21 3.67 49.26 -20.72
CA ARG A 21 2.61 48.92 -19.79
C ARG A 21 1.87 47.60 -20.20
N HIS A 22 1.61 47.42 -21.48
CA HIS A 22 1.00 46.16 -21.97
C HIS A 22 1.98 44.99 -21.89
N MET A 23 3.27 45.18 -22.17
CA MET A 23 4.32 44.18 -21.98
C MET A 23 4.41 43.77 -20.50
N LEU A 24 4.43 44.77 -19.60
CA LEU A 24 4.51 44.51 -18.15
C LEU A 24 3.27 43.75 -17.64
N THR A 25 2.07 44.10 -18.13
CA THR A 25 0.83 43.40 -17.79
C THR A 25 0.84 41.95 -18.30
N LEU A 26 1.35 41.71 -19.50
CA LEU A 26 1.50 40.36 -20.07
C LEU A 26 2.50 39.52 -19.28
N VAL A 27 3.66 40.11 -18.90
CA VAL A 27 4.67 39.40 -18.09
C VAL A 27 4.12 39.05 -16.71
N VAL A 28 3.46 39.99 -16.04
CA VAL A 28 2.82 39.75 -14.74
C VAL A 28 1.72 38.67 -14.85
N GLY A 29 0.89 38.74 -15.92
CA GLY A 29 -0.14 37.70 -16.17
C GLY A 29 0.48 36.34 -16.38
N LEU A 30 1.57 36.24 -17.12
CA LEU A 30 2.29 34.98 -17.34
C LEU A 30 2.88 34.41 -16.03
N ILE A 31 3.46 35.25 -15.20
CA ILE A 31 4.00 34.86 -13.89
C ILE A 31 2.88 34.33 -12.99
N VAL A 32 1.73 35.00 -12.95
CA VAL A 32 0.56 34.53 -12.17
C VAL A 32 0.08 33.15 -12.66
N ILE A 33 0.04 32.94 -13.97
CA ILE A 33 -0.35 31.63 -14.55
C ILE A 33 0.67 30.55 -14.16
N ILE A 34 1.97 30.84 -14.24
CA ILE A 34 3.02 29.87 -13.88
C ILE A 34 2.93 29.52 -12.39
N VAL A 35 2.72 30.48 -11.51
CA VAL A 35 2.55 30.27 -10.07
C VAL A 35 1.28 29.43 -9.80
N ALA A 36 0.17 29.76 -10.45
CA ALA A 36 -1.08 29.01 -10.30
C ALA A 36 -0.94 27.56 -10.76
N LEU A 37 -0.28 27.32 -11.91
CA LEU A 37 0.02 25.98 -12.40
C LEU A 37 0.97 25.23 -11.46
N GLY A 38 1.99 25.89 -10.93
CA GLY A 38 2.91 25.30 -9.94
C GLY A 38 2.19 24.87 -8.67
N LEU A 39 1.32 25.69 -8.12
CA LEU A 39 0.50 25.37 -6.97
C LEU A 39 -0.49 24.24 -7.25
N TYR A 40 -1.10 24.22 -8.44
CA TYR A 40 -2.00 23.15 -8.86
C TYR A 40 -1.28 21.80 -8.95
N ILE A 41 -0.10 21.75 -9.60
CA ILE A 41 0.72 20.54 -9.72
C ILE A 41 1.17 20.07 -8.33
N TYR A 42 1.62 21.00 -7.47
CA TYR A 42 2.04 20.68 -6.10
C TYR A 42 0.91 20.07 -5.27
N LYS A 43 -0.30 20.66 -5.30
CA LYS A 43 -1.49 20.11 -4.63
C LYS A 43 -1.81 18.71 -5.15
N LYS A 44 -1.83 18.54 -6.46
CA LYS A 44 -2.16 17.26 -7.09
C LYS A 44 -1.14 16.18 -6.74
N GLN A 45 0.13 16.52 -6.64
CA GLN A 45 1.19 15.59 -6.21
C GLN A 45 1.04 15.19 -4.74
N MET A 46 0.63 16.12 -3.86
CA MET A 46 0.33 15.81 -2.46
C MET A 46 -0.87 14.87 -2.32
N GLU A 47 -1.94 15.09 -3.07
CA GLU A 47 -3.12 14.22 -3.08
C GLU A 47 -2.78 12.80 -3.55
N TYR A 48 -1.95 12.66 -4.60
CA TYR A 48 -1.47 11.35 -5.06
C TYR A 48 -0.61 10.63 -4.02
N ARG A 49 0.28 11.34 -3.32
CA ARG A 49 1.09 10.76 -2.25
C ARG A 49 0.23 10.27 -1.10
N GLN A 50 -0.72 11.07 -0.63
CA GLN A 50 -1.65 10.68 0.43
C GLN A 50 -2.53 9.48 0.04
N ALA A 51 -3.04 9.46 -1.19
CA ALA A 51 -3.82 8.33 -1.69
C ALA A 51 -2.99 7.05 -1.75
N SER A 52 -1.74 7.13 -2.20
CA SER A 52 -0.81 6.00 -2.26
C SER A 52 -0.44 5.51 -0.84
N GLU A 53 -0.10 6.41 0.09
CA GLU A 53 0.20 6.06 1.48
C GLU A 53 -1.00 5.39 2.17
N ASN A 54 -2.21 5.88 1.94
CA ASN A 54 -3.44 5.27 2.48
C ASN A 54 -3.68 3.87 1.90
N GLN A 55 -3.40 3.67 0.62
CA GLN A 55 -3.54 2.38 -0.04
C GLN A 55 -2.54 1.36 0.51
N TYR A 56 -1.28 1.76 0.74
CA TYR A 56 -0.27 0.90 1.34
C TYR A 56 -0.57 0.55 2.79
N ASN A 57 -1.01 1.54 3.57
CA ASN A 57 -1.44 1.29 4.95
C ASN A 57 -2.61 0.31 5.01
N MET A 58 -3.62 0.48 4.14
CA MET A 58 -4.73 -0.46 4.04
C MET A 58 -4.24 -1.86 3.67
N ALA A 59 -3.38 -1.98 2.66
CA ALA A 59 -2.83 -3.27 2.26
C ALA A 59 -2.04 -3.94 3.40
N PHE A 60 -1.31 -3.17 4.20
CA PHE A 60 -0.58 -3.69 5.34
C PHE A 60 -1.52 -4.19 6.45
N TYR A 61 -2.55 -3.44 6.83
CA TYR A 61 -3.51 -3.88 7.85
C TYR A 61 -4.30 -5.13 7.41
N GLU A 62 -4.73 -5.17 6.17
CA GLU A 62 -5.36 -6.36 5.60
C GLU A 62 -4.41 -7.57 5.63
N LEU A 63 -3.12 -7.38 5.32
CA LEU A 63 -2.12 -8.44 5.44
C LEU A 63 -2.04 -8.97 6.89
N VAL A 64 -2.00 -8.07 7.89
CA VAL A 64 -1.98 -8.44 9.32
C VAL A 64 -3.20 -9.29 9.66
N ASP A 65 -4.39 -8.85 9.27
CA ASP A 65 -5.64 -9.56 9.55
C ASP A 65 -5.68 -10.95 8.90
N TYR A 66 -5.24 -11.07 7.65
CA TYR A 66 -5.18 -12.37 6.97
C TYR A 66 -4.15 -13.32 7.58
N VAL A 67 -2.98 -12.82 8.03
CA VAL A 67 -1.98 -13.64 8.72
C VAL A 67 -2.52 -14.11 10.09
N GLN A 68 -3.22 -13.27 10.82
CA GLN A 68 -3.90 -13.66 12.06
C GLN A 68 -4.97 -14.73 11.82
N ASN A 69 -5.71 -14.63 10.74
CA ASN A 69 -6.68 -15.66 10.33
C ASN A 69 -5.97 -16.98 9.99
N VAL A 70 -4.83 -16.94 9.29
CA VAL A 70 -4.02 -18.13 8.99
C VAL A 70 -3.59 -18.81 10.28
N GLU A 71 -3.03 -18.07 11.26
CA GLU A 71 -2.66 -18.61 12.58
C GLU A 71 -3.86 -19.28 13.26
N THR A 72 -4.98 -18.56 13.37
CA THR A 72 -6.20 -19.04 14.03
C THR A 72 -6.75 -20.32 13.38
N TYR A 73 -6.77 -20.40 12.04
CA TYR A 73 -7.26 -21.59 11.35
C TYR A 73 -6.25 -22.75 11.40
N LEU A 74 -4.94 -22.49 11.43
CA LEU A 74 -3.92 -23.52 11.69
C LEU A 74 -4.10 -24.12 13.09
N ALA A 75 -4.28 -23.28 14.12
CA ALA A 75 -4.56 -23.73 15.48
C ALA A 75 -5.82 -24.62 15.54
N LYS A 76 -6.90 -24.18 14.88
CA LYS A 76 -8.16 -24.98 14.79
C LYS A 76 -7.96 -26.30 14.04
N SER A 77 -7.12 -26.35 13.00
CA SER A 77 -6.87 -27.57 12.25
C SER A 77 -6.15 -28.64 13.07
N LEU A 78 -5.26 -28.21 13.98
CA LEU A 78 -4.52 -29.13 14.88
C LEU A 78 -5.41 -29.84 15.91
N ILE A 79 -6.55 -29.23 16.28
CA ILE A 79 -7.49 -29.77 17.28
C ILE A 79 -8.76 -30.33 16.61
N SER A 80 -8.80 -30.37 15.30
CA SER A 80 -9.97 -30.86 14.57
C SER A 80 -10.15 -32.36 14.79
N SER A 81 -11.36 -32.75 15.25
CA SER A 81 -11.67 -34.12 15.62
C SER A 81 -12.30 -34.94 14.48
N THR A 82 -12.77 -34.29 13.42
CA THR A 82 -13.40 -34.98 12.27
C THR A 82 -12.75 -34.57 10.96
N PRO A 83 -12.69 -35.48 9.96
CA PRO A 83 -12.12 -35.13 8.64
C PRO A 83 -12.85 -33.97 7.96
N GLU A 84 -14.19 -33.89 8.10
CA GLU A 84 -14.99 -32.83 7.49
C GLU A 84 -14.61 -31.48 8.05
N HIS A 85 -14.54 -31.36 9.37
CA HIS A 85 -14.12 -30.10 10.03
C HIS A 85 -12.65 -29.76 9.75
N GLY A 86 -11.79 -30.78 9.68
CA GLY A 86 -10.40 -30.62 9.26
C GLY A 86 -10.28 -30.11 7.81
N ALA A 87 -11.08 -30.66 6.89
CA ALA A 87 -11.11 -30.21 5.50
C ALA A 87 -11.56 -28.75 5.37
N GLU A 88 -12.63 -28.37 6.06
CA GLU A 88 -13.14 -27.00 6.09
C GLU A 88 -12.10 -26.03 6.63
N THR A 89 -11.53 -26.35 7.79
CA THR A 89 -10.54 -25.50 8.47
C THR A 89 -9.29 -25.31 7.62
N LEU A 90 -8.74 -26.38 7.04
CA LEU A 90 -7.56 -26.33 6.18
C LEU A 90 -7.84 -25.59 4.85
N THR A 91 -9.07 -25.68 4.32
CA THR A 91 -9.49 -24.88 3.16
C THR A 91 -9.54 -23.39 3.52
N ASN A 92 -9.94 -23.04 4.73
CA ASN A 92 -9.87 -21.66 5.22
C ASN A 92 -8.43 -21.19 5.35
N VAL A 93 -7.49 -22.00 5.88
CA VAL A 93 -6.06 -21.66 5.90
C VAL A 93 -5.54 -21.35 4.50
N TRP A 94 -5.84 -22.24 3.53
CA TRP A 94 -5.48 -22.04 2.13
C TRP A 94 -5.98 -20.70 1.58
N ARG A 95 -7.26 -20.38 1.81
CA ARG A 95 -7.88 -19.14 1.34
C ARG A 95 -7.22 -17.90 1.96
N GLU A 96 -7.08 -17.87 3.29
CA GLU A 96 -6.50 -16.74 4.01
C GLU A 96 -5.04 -16.52 3.65
N ALA A 97 -4.24 -17.58 3.50
CA ALA A 97 -2.86 -17.49 3.06
C ALA A 97 -2.73 -16.90 1.64
N ASN A 98 -3.62 -17.27 0.71
CA ASN A 98 -3.65 -16.67 -0.63
C ASN A 98 -4.04 -15.18 -0.59
N LEU A 99 -5.01 -14.80 0.25
CA LEU A 99 -5.39 -13.41 0.42
C LEU A 99 -4.25 -12.59 1.04
N ALA A 100 -3.57 -13.13 2.06
CA ALA A 100 -2.37 -12.50 2.63
C ALA A 100 -1.31 -12.23 1.55
N GLN A 101 -1.06 -13.16 0.63
CA GLN A 101 -0.13 -12.96 -0.50
C GLN A 101 -0.56 -11.83 -1.43
N VAL A 102 -1.87 -11.73 -1.75
CA VAL A 102 -2.40 -10.63 -2.57
C VAL A 102 -2.10 -9.28 -1.94
N TYR A 103 -2.28 -9.13 -0.64
CA TYR A 103 -2.02 -7.87 0.05
C TYR A 103 -0.53 -7.62 0.26
N LEU A 104 0.27 -8.67 0.53
CA LEU A 104 1.72 -8.58 0.59
C LEU A 104 2.30 -8.03 -0.73
N SER A 105 1.82 -8.50 -1.88
CA SER A 105 2.29 -8.05 -3.20
C SER A 105 1.95 -6.59 -3.54
N ARG A 106 1.05 -5.95 -2.78
CA ARG A 106 0.69 -4.53 -2.94
C ARG A 106 1.62 -3.59 -2.16
N LEU A 107 2.44 -4.13 -1.28
CA LEU A 107 3.37 -3.32 -0.50
C LEU A 107 4.57 -2.91 -1.38
N PRO A 108 4.98 -1.62 -1.34
CA PRO A 108 6.06 -1.10 -2.18
C PRO A 108 7.44 -1.40 -1.57
N ILE A 109 7.64 -2.59 -1.02
CA ILE A 109 8.86 -2.97 -0.32
C ILE A 109 9.49 -4.13 -1.07
N ASP A 110 10.70 -3.93 -1.54
CA ASP A 110 11.50 -4.96 -2.20
C ASP A 110 12.58 -5.39 -1.21
N SER A 111 12.24 -6.32 -0.31
CA SER A 111 13.14 -6.82 0.73
C SER A 111 13.16 -8.34 0.80
N VAL A 112 14.28 -8.87 1.32
CA VAL A 112 14.45 -10.32 1.55
C VAL A 112 13.41 -10.86 2.52
N GLU A 113 12.98 -10.03 3.50
CA GLU A 113 11.96 -10.38 4.48
C GLU A 113 10.61 -10.62 3.81
N LEU A 114 10.23 -9.78 2.82
CA LEU A 114 8.99 -9.99 2.07
C LEU A 114 9.05 -11.21 1.18
N GLU A 115 10.20 -11.48 0.56
CA GLU A 115 10.39 -12.71 -0.22
C GLU A 115 10.23 -13.95 0.66
N ASN A 116 10.81 -13.95 1.86
CA ASN A 116 10.68 -15.05 2.82
C ASN A 116 9.24 -15.19 3.32
N THR A 117 8.56 -14.08 3.60
CA THR A 117 7.14 -14.06 3.98
C THR A 117 6.26 -14.63 2.85
N SER A 118 6.51 -14.23 1.61
CA SER A 118 5.80 -14.76 0.45
C SER A 118 6.02 -16.27 0.29
N LYS A 119 7.26 -16.74 0.41
CA LYS A 119 7.59 -18.18 0.38
C LYS A 119 6.87 -18.95 1.49
N PHE A 120 6.87 -18.42 2.70
CA PHE A 120 6.16 -19.02 3.83
C PHE A 120 4.65 -19.13 3.56
N LEU A 121 3.99 -18.03 3.13
CA LEU A 121 2.56 -18.03 2.83
C LEU A 121 2.22 -18.99 1.69
N ASN A 122 3.07 -19.13 0.67
CA ASN A 122 2.92 -20.13 -0.38
C ASN A 122 2.97 -21.56 0.20
N GLN A 123 3.95 -21.85 1.05
CA GLN A 123 4.07 -23.16 1.69
C GLN A 123 2.85 -23.49 2.55
N VAL A 124 2.36 -22.52 3.35
CA VAL A 124 1.15 -22.67 4.15
C VAL A 124 -0.05 -22.96 3.25
N SER A 125 -0.21 -22.19 2.18
CA SER A 125 -1.31 -22.35 1.22
C SER A 125 -1.31 -23.75 0.59
N ASP A 126 -0.20 -24.13 -0.04
CA ASP A 126 -0.09 -25.39 -0.79
C ASP A 126 -0.23 -26.61 0.12
N TYR A 127 0.40 -26.55 1.29
CA TYR A 127 0.34 -27.66 2.24
C TYR A 127 -1.06 -27.83 2.82
N SER A 128 -1.71 -26.74 3.24
CA SER A 128 -3.07 -26.78 3.78
C SER A 128 -4.09 -27.27 2.74
N TYR A 129 -3.94 -26.85 1.47
CA TYR A 129 -4.76 -27.35 0.39
C TYR A 129 -4.57 -28.87 0.19
N SER A 130 -3.33 -29.35 0.20
CA SER A 130 -3.02 -30.77 0.07
C SER A 130 -3.67 -31.60 1.19
N LEU A 131 -3.55 -31.14 2.44
CA LEU A 131 -4.12 -31.83 3.58
C LEU A 131 -5.65 -31.74 3.64
N SER A 132 -6.25 -30.61 3.21
CA SER A 132 -7.70 -30.49 3.10
C SER A 132 -8.26 -31.56 2.15
N ARG A 133 -7.57 -31.83 1.04
CA ARG A 133 -7.95 -32.87 0.10
C ARG A 133 -7.83 -34.26 0.69
N LYS A 134 -6.78 -34.58 1.48
CA LYS A 134 -6.71 -35.85 2.22
C LYS A 134 -7.95 -36.05 3.08
N ASN A 135 -8.34 -35.02 3.84
CA ASN A 135 -9.53 -35.08 4.69
C ASN A 135 -10.84 -35.25 3.89
N ILE A 136 -10.98 -34.58 2.74
CA ILE A 136 -12.16 -34.74 1.84
C ILE A 136 -12.29 -36.20 1.36
N TYR A 137 -11.19 -36.89 1.11
CA TYR A 137 -11.17 -38.30 0.71
C TYR A 137 -11.16 -39.29 1.88
N ASN A 138 -11.41 -38.82 3.11
CA ASN A 138 -11.35 -39.61 4.34
C ASN A 138 -10.00 -40.29 4.59
N GLU A 139 -8.92 -39.72 4.06
CA GLU A 139 -7.55 -40.13 4.37
C GLU A 139 -7.13 -39.50 5.70
N LYS A 140 -6.63 -40.33 6.62
CA LYS A 140 -6.14 -39.81 7.91
C LYS A 140 -4.84 -39.04 7.71
N LEU A 141 -4.71 -37.89 8.37
CA LEU A 141 -3.45 -37.19 8.47
C LEU A 141 -2.44 -38.04 9.25
N THR A 142 -1.22 -38.10 8.73
CA THR A 142 -0.11 -38.80 9.39
C THR A 142 0.45 -37.95 10.54
N THR A 143 1.26 -38.58 11.41
CA THR A 143 1.98 -37.85 12.46
C THR A 143 2.89 -36.78 11.85
N GLU A 144 3.54 -37.05 10.73
CA GLU A 144 4.34 -36.09 9.99
C GLU A 144 3.51 -34.90 9.47
N ASP A 145 2.30 -35.15 8.95
CA ASP A 145 1.37 -34.09 8.54
C ASP A 145 1.03 -33.17 9.71
N LEU A 146 0.79 -33.71 10.89
CA LEU A 146 0.46 -32.95 12.11
C LEU A 146 1.68 -32.18 12.64
N ASP A 147 2.87 -32.77 12.61
CA ASP A 147 4.11 -32.10 13.03
C ASP A 147 4.43 -30.92 12.09
N ASN A 148 4.27 -31.09 10.78
CA ASN A 148 4.43 -30.04 9.81
C ASN A 148 3.39 -28.91 10.00
N LEU A 149 2.12 -29.24 10.23
CA LEU A 149 1.09 -28.24 10.56
C LEU A 149 1.45 -27.45 11.81
N LYS A 150 1.98 -28.12 12.83
CA LYS A 150 2.42 -27.45 14.06
C LYS A 150 3.57 -26.50 13.80
N GLN A 151 4.55 -26.89 13.00
CA GLN A 151 5.66 -25.99 12.61
C GLN A 151 5.13 -24.77 11.84
N LEU A 152 4.20 -24.96 10.89
CA LEU A 152 3.60 -23.84 10.16
C LEU A 152 2.82 -22.91 11.10
N HIS A 153 2.11 -23.46 12.09
CA HIS A 153 1.43 -22.67 13.11
C HIS A 153 2.41 -21.87 13.96
N ASP A 154 3.48 -22.49 14.46
CA ASP A 154 4.51 -21.80 15.27
C ASP A 154 5.19 -20.66 14.47
N HIS A 155 5.43 -20.88 13.17
CA HIS A 155 5.94 -19.83 12.28
C HIS A 155 4.91 -18.71 12.04
N SER A 156 3.61 -19.04 11.92
CA SER A 156 2.57 -18.03 11.74
C SER A 156 2.42 -17.12 12.95
N ILE A 157 2.55 -17.64 14.17
CA ILE A 157 2.60 -16.84 15.41
C ILE A 157 3.76 -15.83 15.37
N ASN A 158 4.94 -16.27 14.97
CA ASN A 158 6.11 -15.39 14.88
C ASN A 158 5.91 -14.29 13.83
N LEU A 159 5.36 -14.63 12.67
CA LEU A 159 5.05 -13.66 11.62
C LEU A 159 4.00 -12.65 12.08
N GLU A 160 2.90 -13.11 12.71
CA GLU A 160 1.85 -12.26 13.25
C GLU A 160 2.42 -11.26 14.28
N ASN A 161 3.22 -11.74 15.23
CA ASN A 161 3.86 -10.89 16.24
C ASN A 161 4.75 -9.81 15.59
N THR A 162 5.53 -10.18 14.58
CA THR A 162 6.39 -9.24 13.86
C THR A 162 5.56 -8.17 13.13
N LEU A 163 4.50 -8.58 12.43
CA LEU A 163 3.60 -7.64 11.74
C LEU A 163 2.87 -6.72 12.71
N ASN A 164 2.43 -7.24 13.86
CA ASN A 164 1.79 -6.43 14.92
C ASN A 164 2.76 -5.41 15.53
N GLN A 165 4.04 -5.75 15.73
CA GLN A 165 5.06 -4.80 16.15
C GLN A 165 5.25 -3.68 15.12
N LEU A 166 5.38 -4.02 13.83
CA LEU A 166 5.47 -3.03 12.75
C LEU A 166 4.22 -2.15 12.66
N SER A 167 3.04 -2.72 12.87
CA SER A 167 1.78 -1.97 12.92
C SER A 167 1.78 -0.92 14.04
N ASN A 168 2.25 -1.29 15.22
CA ASN A 168 2.36 -0.38 16.36
C ASN A 168 3.39 0.73 16.13
N GLU A 169 4.51 0.44 15.49
CA GLU A 169 5.51 1.44 15.13
C GLU A 169 4.98 2.44 14.09
N LEU A 170 4.24 1.95 13.07
CA LEU A 170 3.59 2.81 12.07
C LEU A 170 2.55 3.73 12.71
N ASN A 171 1.78 3.24 13.66
CA ASN A 171 0.78 4.02 14.40
C ASN A 171 1.44 5.01 15.37
N GLY A 172 2.49 4.60 16.09
CA GLY A 172 3.27 5.45 16.99
C GLY A 172 3.98 6.59 16.28
N GLY A 173 4.50 6.35 15.09
CA GLY A 173 5.12 7.39 14.25
C GLY A 173 4.15 8.44 13.69
N ARG A 174 2.85 8.13 13.57
CA ARG A 174 1.80 9.09 13.20
C ARG A 174 1.46 10.06 14.33
N ILE A 175 1.44 9.59 15.58
CA ILE A 175 1.16 10.45 16.76
C ILE A 175 2.29 11.46 16.94
N SER A 176 3.54 11.09 16.64
CA SER A 176 4.70 11.98 16.75
C SER A 176 4.81 13.03 15.63
N ARG A 177 4.07 12.90 14.51
CA ARG A 177 4.06 13.89 13.40
C ARG A 177 2.86 14.82 13.39
N GLY A 178 1.97 14.68 14.34
CA GLY A 178 0.73 15.45 14.47
C GLY A 178 0.76 16.54 15.56
N GLU A 179 1.94 16.83 16.13
CA GLU A 179 2.18 17.98 17.01
C GLU A 179 2.94 19.12 16.30
#